data_4f8d47923d28334c93f37d74595414e2
#
_entry.id   4f8d47923d28334c93f37d74595414e2
#
_cell.length_a   1.000
_cell.length_b   1.000
_cell.length_c   1.000
_cell.angle_alpha   90.00
_cell.angle_beta   90.00
_cell.angle_gamma   90.00
#
_symmetry.space_group_name_H-M   'P 1'
#
loop_
_entity.id
_entity.type
_entity.pdbx_description
1 polymer ?
#
loop_
_entity_poly.entity_id
_entity_poly.type
_entity_poly.pdbx_seq_one_letter_code
_entity_poly.pdbx_strand_id
1 'polypeptide(L)'
;MSTRKELKFVVFLIHILAAAWGKSPSEAYSICKCSGALHDYLIPHYEVLHSLGANALIEDLTEYVRERDEVKFNVKIDTYKERLEERIIAYLAEIRCVTPDEAMDIYYRSRLSRQIDQGLFGIENMDYKYLANDLIENEPNLFAESAD
;
A
#
# COMPACT_ATOMS: atom_id res chain seq x y z
N MET A 1 -6.34 -7.44 -8.87
CA MET A 1 -6.68 -6.00 -8.80
C MET A 1 -6.51 -5.41 -10.19
N SER A 2 -7.60 -5.00 -10.80
CA SER A 2 -7.62 -4.65 -12.20
C SER A 2 -8.02 -3.20 -12.49
N THR A 3 -8.52 -2.47 -11.50
CA THR A 3 -9.00 -1.11 -11.72
C THR A 3 -8.31 -0.10 -10.80
N ARG A 4 -8.32 1.17 -11.23
CA ARG A 4 -7.79 2.27 -10.42
C ARG A 4 -8.57 2.44 -9.13
N LYS A 5 -9.88 2.16 -9.16
CA LYS A 5 -10.73 2.24 -7.97
C LYS A 5 -10.33 1.21 -6.92
N GLU A 6 -10.04 0.00 -7.36
CA GLU A 6 -9.58 -1.06 -6.45
C GLU A 6 -8.23 -0.71 -5.84
N LEU A 7 -7.31 -0.20 -6.66
CA LEU A 7 -6.00 0.25 -6.15
C LEU A 7 -6.17 1.34 -5.11
N LYS A 8 -6.99 2.33 -5.39
CA LYS A 8 -7.22 3.44 -4.47
C LYS A 8 -7.79 2.96 -3.14
N PHE A 9 -8.73 2.03 -3.20
CA PHE A 9 -9.34 1.44 -2.02
C PHE A 9 -8.32 0.66 -1.18
N VAL A 10 -7.50 -0.17 -1.84
CA VAL A 10 -6.49 -0.96 -1.14
C VAL A 10 -5.44 -0.08 -0.48
N VAL A 11 -4.96 0.96 -1.17
CA VAL A 11 -3.99 1.89 -0.59
C VAL A 11 -4.60 2.62 0.61
N PHE A 12 -5.85 3.05 0.51
CA PHE A 12 -6.57 3.65 1.63
C PHE A 12 -6.60 2.70 2.83
N LEU A 13 -6.96 1.44 2.60
CA LEU A 13 -7.02 0.43 3.66
C LEU A 13 -5.64 0.19 4.29
N ILE A 14 -4.60 0.10 3.48
CA ILE A 14 -3.24 -0.07 4.00
C ILE A 14 -2.91 1.04 5.00
N HIS A 15 -3.25 2.28 4.67
CA HIS A 15 -2.97 3.41 5.55
C HIS A 15 -3.77 3.39 6.84
N ILE A 16 -5.07 3.10 6.78
CA ILE A 16 -5.89 3.07 8.00
C ILE A 16 -5.51 1.88 8.89
N LEU A 17 -5.14 0.76 8.28
CA LEU A 17 -4.68 -0.40 9.04
C LEU A 17 -3.32 -0.14 9.68
N ALA A 18 -2.40 0.47 8.95
CA ALA A 18 -1.10 0.84 9.49
C ALA A 18 -1.26 1.74 10.71
N ALA A 19 -2.13 2.75 10.62
CA ALA A 19 -2.40 3.65 11.72
C ALA A 19 -3.01 2.91 12.91
N ALA A 20 -3.99 2.04 12.66
CA ALA A 20 -4.66 1.29 13.72
C ALA A 20 -3.72 0.29 14.40
N TRP A 21 -2.79 -0.27 13.64
CA TRP A 21 -1.86 -1.28 14.17
C TRP A 21 -0.56 -0.69 14.70
N GLY A 22 -0.37 0.62 14.57
CA GLY A 22 0.88 1.27 15.00
C GLY A 22 2.07 0.84 14.18
N LYS A 23 1.87 0.61 12.89
CA LYS A 23 2.91 0.14 11.97
C LYS A 23 3.03 1.06 10.75
N SER A 24 4.12 0.89 9.98
CA SER A 24 4.27 1.64 8.74
C SER A 24 3.36 1.05 7.65
N PRO A 25 3.04 1.82 6.60
CA PRO A 25 2.26 1.27 5.48
C PRO A 25 2.90 0.04 4.85
N SER A 26 4.24 0.00 4.74
CA SER A 26 4.95 -1.17 4.21
C SER A 26 4.73 -2.41 5.08
N GLU A 27 4.78 -2.24 6.39
CA GLU A 27 4.54 -3.34 7.32
C GLU A 27 3.09 -3.83 7.25
N ALA A 28 2.15 -2.91 7.20
CA ALA A 28 0.74 -3.25 7.07
C ALA A 28 0.46 -4.01 5.77
N TYR A 29 1.08 -3.55 4.68
CA TYR A 29 0.96 -4.24 3.40
C TYR A 29 1.50 -5.67 3.48
N SER A 30 2.67 -5.84 4.08
CA SER A 30 3.27 -7.17 4.24
C SER A 30 2.38 -8.10 5.05
N ILE A 31 1.80 -7.60 6.13
CA ILE A 31 0.89 -8.37 6.97
C ILE A 31 -0.34 -8.81 6.16
N CYS A 32 -0.94 -7.90 5.41
CA CYS A 32 -2.10 -8.21 4.59
C CYS A 32 -1.78 -9.21 3.49
N LYS A 33 -0.62 -9.10 2.88
CA LYS A 33 -0.19 -9.99 1.81
C LYS A 33 0.08 -11.40 2.36
N CYS A 34 0.86 -11.49 3.44
CA CYS A 34 1.28 -12.77 4.01
C CYS A 34 0.13 -13.52 4.69
N SER A 35 -0.83 -12.80 5.26
CA SER A 35 -1.98 -13.41 5.91
C SER A 35 -3.07 -13.86 4.93
N GLY A 36 -2.95 -13.44 3.67
CA GLY A 36 -3.97 -13.69 2.66
C GLY A 36 -5.09 -12.68 2.66
N ALA A 37 -5.06 -11.69 3.55
CA ALA A 37 -6.11 -10.68 3.64
C ALA A 37 -6.29 -9.91 2.33
N LEU A 38 -5.19 -9.64 1.64
CA LEU A 38 -5.23 -8.87 0.39
C LEU A 38 -5.89 -9.65 -0.73
N HIS A 39 -5.41 -10.84 -1.04
CA HIS A 39 -5.85 -11.61 -2.20
C HIS A 39 -7.06 -12.52 -1.92
N ASP A 40 -7.21 -12.99 -0.70
CA ASP A 40 -8.29 -13.91 -0.35
C ASP A 40 -9.53 -13.21 0.19
N TYR A 41 -9.38 -11.99 0.70
CA TYR A 41 -10.48 -11.27 1.34
C TYR A 41 -10.77 -9.91 0.68
N LEU A 42 -9.79 -9.00 0.64
CA LEU A 42 -10.02 -7.63 0.16
C LEU A 42 -10.41 -7.56 -1.31
N ILE A 43 -9.60 -8.14 -2.17
CA ILE A 43 -9.82 -8.04 -3.61
C ILE A 43 -11.09 -8.79 -4.06
N PRO A 44 -11.31 -10.05 -3.64
CA PRO A 44 -12.53 -10.76 -4.04
C PRO A 44 -13.83 -10.12 -3.54
N HIS A 45 -13.77 -9.41 -2.41
CA HIS A 45 -14.96 -8.83 -1.78
C HIS A 45 -15.02 -7.31 -1.92
N TYR A 46 -14.29 -6.72 -2.86
CA TYR A 46 -14.22 -5.28 -3.04
C TYR A 46 -15.61 -4.64 -3.14
N GLU A 47 -16.51 -5.23 -3.91
CA GLU A 47 -17.84 -4.66 -4.15
C GLU A 47 -18.63 -4.46 -2.86
N VAL A 48 -18.45 -5.34 -1.88
CA VAL A 48 -19.12 -5.24 -0.59
C VAL A 48 -18.32 -4.33 0.34
N LEU A 49 -17.00 -4.55 0.42
CA LEU A 49 -16.17 -3.91 1.42
C LEU A 49 -16.00 -2.41 1.20
N HIS A 50 -15.95 -1.95 -0.06
CA HIS A 50 -15.71 -0.53 -0.33
C HIS A 50 -16.86 0.37 0.15
N SER A 51 -18.02 -0.20 0.43
CA SER A 51 -19.17 0.56 0.96
C SER A 51 -19.20 0.63 2.48
N LEU A 52 -18.31 -0.10 3.15
CA LEU A 52 -18.25 -0.09 4.61
C LEU A 52 -17.44 1.10 5.12
N GLY A 53 -17.74 1.54 6.35
CA GLY A 53 -16.97 2.59 6.99
C GLY A 53 -15.59 2.13 7.44
N ALA A 54 -14.68 3.08 7.64
CA ALA A 54 -13.30 2.78 8.02
C ALA A 54 -13.22 1.93 9.29
N ASN A 55 -14.02 2.25 10.30
CA ASN A 55 -13.98 1.50 11.56
C ASN A 55 -14.38 0.05 11.39
N ALA A 56 -15.42 -0.21 10.59
CA ALA A 56 -15.86 -1.58 10.31
C ALA A 56 -14.79 -2.37 9.57
N LEU A 57 -14.12 -1.73 8.60
CA LEU A 57 -13.05 -2.36 7.84
C LEU A 57 -11.85 -2.68 8.73
N ILE A 58 -11.49 -1.76 9.62
CA ILE A 58 -10.39 -1.98 10.56
C ILE A 58 -10.69 -3.17 11.46
N GLU A 59 -11.90 -3.24 12.02
CA GLU A 59 -12.29 -4.34 12.89
C GLU A 59 -12.26 -5.69 12.17
N ASP A 60 -12.86 -5.75 10.99
CA ASP A 60 -12.92 -6.99 10.21
C ASP A 60 -11.55 -7.49 9.81
N LEU A 61 -10.71 -6.60 9.29
CA LEU A 61 -9.38 -6.98 8.83
C LEU A 61 -8.44 -7.28 9.99
N THR A 62 -8.56 -6.53 11.09
CA THR A 62 -7.78 -6.80 12.29
C THR A 62 -8.07 -8.21 12.81
N GLU A 63 -9.33 -8.57 12.86
CA GLU A 63 -9.72 -9.90 13.31
C GLU A 63 -9.26 -10.99 12.35
N TYR A 64 -9.38 -10.73 11.04
CA TYR A 64 -8.91 -11.64 10.01
C TYR A 64 -7.41 -11.93 10.16
N VAL A 65 -6.62 -10.88 10.34
CA VAL A 65 -5.17 -11.00 10.50
C VAL A 65 -4.79 -11.60 11.84
N ARG A 66 -5.53 -11.25 12.90
CA ARG A 66 -5.25 -11.72 14.27
C ARG A 66 -5.40 -13.23 14.39
N GLU A 67 -6.29 -13.82 13.63
CA GLU A 67 -6.44 -15.28 13.60
C GLU A 67 -5.18 -15.96 13.05
N ARG A 68 -4.32 -15.21 12.37
CA ARG A 68 -3.10 -15.72 11.75
C ARG A 68 -1.82 -15.17 12.40
N ASP A 69 -1.90 -14.01 13.04
CA ASP A 69 -0.75 -13.36 13.64
C ASP A 69 -1.21 -12.34 14.69
N GLU A 70 -0.30 -11.94 15.58
CA GLU A 70 -0.60 -10.91 16.59
C GLU A 70 -0.19 -9.52 16.09
N VAL A 71 -1.08 -8.53 16.28
CA VAL A 71 -0.81 -7.14 15.93
C VAL A 71 -1.18 -6.22 17.08
N LYS A 72 -0.42 -5.14 17.24
CA LYS A 72 -0.66 -4.11 18.24
C LYS A 72 -1.08 -2.82 17.57
N PHE A 73 -1.86 -1.99 18.27
CA PHE A 73 -2.53 -0.84 17.69
C PHE A 73 -2.13 0.50 18.28
N ASN A 74 -2.11 1.51 17.41
CA ASN A 74 -1.99 2.90 17.77
C ASN A 74 -2.44 3.73 16.55
N VAL A 75 -3.23 4.79 16.73
CA VAL A 75 -3.92 5.43 15.60
C VAL A 75 -3.32 6.76 15.17
N LYS A 76 -2.99 6.88 13.89
CA LYS A 76 -2.61 8.15 13.26
C LYS A 76 -2.72 8.00 11.75
N ILE A 77 -3.57 8.81 11.10
CA ILE A 77 -3.82 8.73 9.66
C ILE A 77 -3.32 9.97 8.94
N ASP A 78 -2.61 9.77 7.82
CA ASP A 78 -2.12 10.85 6.97
C ASP A 78 -2.64 10.64 5.55
N THR A 79 -3.72 11.35 5.20
CA THR A 79 -4.37 11.22 3.89
C THR A 79 -3.52 11.78 2.75
N TYR A 80 -2.62 12.71 3.03
CA TYR A 80 -1.72 13.26 2.02
C TYR A 80 -0.75 12.19 1.52
N LYS A 81 -0.13 11.46 2.44
CA LYS A 81 0.79 10.38 2.11
C LYS A 81 0.08 9.26 1.36
N GLU A 82 -1.13 8.94 1.76
CA GLU A 82 -1.96 7.95 1.09
C GLU A 82 -2.18 8.30 -0.38
N ARG A 83 -2.54 9.56 -0.65
CA ARG A 83 -2.77 10.02 -2.02
C ARG A 83 -1.50 9.99 -2.85
N LEU A 84 -0.38 10.38 -2.23
CA LEU A 84 0.91 10.37 -2.90
C LEU A 84 1.31 8.94 -3.29
N GLU A 85 1.16 8.00 -2.37
CA GLU A 85 1.50 6.60 -2.63
C GLU A 85 0.63 6.01 -3.74
N GLU A 86 -0.66 6.29 -3.72
CA GLU A 86 -1.57 5.81 -4.76
C GLU A 86 -1.13 6.30 -6.13
N ARG A 87 -0.74 7.57 -6.23
CA ARG A 87 -0.27 8.16 -7.49
C ARG A 87 1.04 7.56 -7.95
N ILE A 88 1.98 7.33 -7.04
CA ILE A 88 3.28 6.72 -7.36
C ILE A 88 3.06 5.30 -7.89
N ILE A 89 2.28 4.50 -7.19
CA ILE A 89 2.03 3.11 -7.57
C ILE A 89 1.35 3.04 -8.93
N ALA A 90 0.33 3.86 -9.16
CA ALA A 90 -0.39 3.90 -10.43
C ALA A 90 0.53 4.31 -11.58
N TYR A 91 1.39 5.28 -11.35
CA TYR A 91 2.32 5.75 -12.37
C TYR A 91 3.38 4.68 -12.67
N LEU A 92 3.89 3.98 -11.64
CA LEU A 92 4.82 2.87 -11.83
C LEU A 92 4.18 1.77 -12.70
N ALA A 93 2.93 1.42 -12.42
CA ALA A 93 2.23 0.41 -13.20
C ALA A 93 2.13 0.83 -14.67
N GLU A 94 1.86 2.11 -14.90
CA GLU A 94 1.70 2.65 -16.25
C GLU A 94 3.02 2.67 -17.02
N ILE A 95 4.08 3.26 -16.45
CA ILE A 95 5.33 3.45 -17.19
C ILE A 95 6.16 2.18 -17.31
N ARG A 96 5.99 1.22 -16.41
CA ARG A 96 6.71 -0.04 -16.46
C ARG A 96 5.87 -1.16 -17.07
N CYS A 97 4.64 -0.87 -17.46
CA CYS A 97 3.72 -1.84 -18.04
C CYS A 97 3.55 -3.08 -17.17
N VAL A 98 3.45 -2.87 -15.85
CA VAL A 98 3.19 -3.95 -14.89
C VAL A 98 1.79 -3.79 -14.32
N THR A 99 1.30 -4.83 -13.68
CA THR A 99 -0.02 -4.76 -13.04
C THR A 99 0.04 -3.88 -11.80
N PRO A 100 -1.10 -3.32 -11.36
CA PRO A 100 -1.13 -2.58 -10.09
C PRO A 100 -0.64 -3.40 -8.89
N ASP A 101 -0.90 -4.70 -8.87
CA ASP A 101 -0.40 -5.60 -7.83
C ASP A 101 1.13 -5.64 -7.80
N GLU A 102 1.74 -5.77 -8.97
CA GLU A 102 3.18 -5.79 -9.12
C GLU A 102 3.80 -4.46 -8.71
N ALA A 103 3.18 -3.36 -9.16
CA ALA A 103 3.65 -2.01 -8.82
C ALA A 103 3.57 -1.77 -7.31
N MET A 104 2.50 -2.23 -6.67
CA MET A 104 2.32 -2.10 -5.23
C MET A 104 3.40 -2.87 -4.47
N ASP A 105 3.66 -4.10 -4.90
CA ASP A 105 4.70 -4.93 -4.29
C ASP A 105 6.08 -4.26 -4.41
N ILE A 106 6.39 -3.72 -5.58
CA ILE A 106 7.65 -3.00 -5.82
C ILE A 106 7.73 -1.79 -4.90
N TYR A 107 6.68 -0.97 -4.86
CA TYR A 107 6.69 0.26 -4.07
C TYR A 107 6.90 -0.03 -2.58
N TYR A 108 6.15 -0.98 -2.01
CA TYR A 108 6.23 -1.24 -0.57
C TYR A 108 7.51 -1.97 -0.15
N ARG A 109 8.26 -2.55 -1.10
CA ARG A 109 9.59 -3.08 -0.83
C ARG A 109 10.68 -2.03 -0.99
N SER A 110 10.36 -0.88 -1.57
CA SER A 110 11.35 0.16 -1.88
C SER A 110 11.76 0.98 -0.67
N ARG A 111 12.94 1.58 -0.76
CA ARG A 111 13.39 2.56 0.24
C ARG A 111 12.53 3.81 0.19
N LEU A 112 12.00 4.16 -0.99
CA LEU A 112 11.14 5.33 -1.17
C LEU A 112 9.92 5.26 -0.26
N SER A 113 9.27 4.10 -0.14
CA SER A 113 8.09 3.96 0.71
C SER A 113 8.41 4.27 2.18
N ARG A 114 9.58 3.85 2.64
CA ARG A 114 10.03 4.14 4.01
C ARG A 114 10.37 5.61 4.19
N GLN A 115 11.00 6.22 3.19
CA GLN A 115 11.36 7.65 3.23
C GLN A 115 10.11 8.53 3.28
N ILE A 116 9.08 8.19 2.52
CA ILE A 116 7.82 8.93 2.53
C ILE A 116 7.12 8.75 3.87
N ASP A 117 7.08 7.52 4.39
CA ASP A 117 6.44 7.25 5.67
C ASP A 117 7.08 8.04 6.81
N GLN A 118 8.41 8.15 6.78
CA GLN A 118 9.15 8.89 7.80
C GLN A 118 9.19 10.40 7.56
N GLY A 119 8.76 10.85 6.38
CA GLY A 119 8.78 12.27 6.04
C GLY A 119 10.18 12.85 5.93
N LEU A 120 11.15 12.04 5.48
CA LEU A 120 12.55 12.47 5.40
C LEU A 120 12.74 13.51 4.30
N PHE A 121 13.46 14.60 4.64
CA PHE A 121 13.89 15.63 3.69
C PHE A 121 12.74 16.31 2.92
N GLY A 122 11.50 16.26 3.47
CA GLY A 122 10.35 16.83 2.80
C GLY A 122 9.99 16.14 1.50
N ILE A 123 10.37 14.87 1.39
CA ILE A 123 10.19 14.09 0.17
C ILE A 123 8.72 13.94 -0.22
N GLU A 124 7.82 13.94 0.76
CA GLU A 124 6.37 13.85 0.54
C GLU A 124 5.79 15.08 -0.17
N ASN A 125 6.57 16.17 -0.27
CA ASN A 125 6.16 17.37 -0.98
C ASN A 125 6.61 17.39 -2.44
N MET A 126 7.33 16.37 -2.88
CA MET A 126 7.81 16.26 -4.25
C MET A 126 6.76 15.68 -5.18
N ASP A 127 6.89 15.97 -6.47
CA ASP A 127 5.97 15.45 -7.48
C ASP A 127 6.06 13.92 -7.57
N TYR A 128 4.90 13.25 -7.65
CA TYR A 128 4.84 11.79 -7.69
C TYR A 128 5.58 11.19 -8.88
N LYS A 129 5.59 11.88 -10.01
CA LYS A 129 6.31 11.41 -11.21
C LYS A 129 7.81 11.41 -10.98
N TYR A 130 8.31 12.46 -10.34
CA TYR A 130 9.73 12.55 -9.97
C TYR A 130 10.11 11.41 -9.03
N LEU A 131 9.29 11.18 -8.00
CA LEU A 131 9.56 10.15 -7.00
C LEU A 131 9.53 8.75 -7.60
N ALA A 132 8.58 8.48 -8.50
CA ALA A 132 8.50 7.18 -9.18
C ALA A 132 9.72 6.94 -10.06
N ASN A 133 10.15 7.95 -10.81
CA ASN A 133 11.33 7.84 -11.66
C ASN A 133 12.60 7.67 -10.84
N ASP A 134 12.68 8.36 -9.69
CA ASP A 134 13.80 8.22 -8.75
C ASP A 134 13.89 6.79 -8.22
N LEU A 135 12.76 6.18 -7.90
CA LEU A 135 12.70 4.79 -7.46
C LEU A 135 13.24 3.86 -8.55
N ILE A 136 12.83 4.07 -9.80
CA ILE A 136 13.27 3.25 -10.92
C ILE A 136 14.79 3.36 -11.10
N GLU A 137 15.33 4.58 -11.00
CA GLU A 137 16.76 4.81 -11.20
C GLU A 137 17.61 4.27 -10.05
N ASN A 138 17.13 4.40 -8.82
CA ASN A 138 17.91 4.04 -7.64
C ASN A 138 17.72 2.61 -7.16
N GLU A 139 16.61 1.98 -7.54
CA GLU A 139 16.31 0.61 -7.12
C GLU A 139 15.88 -0.27 -8.30
N PRO A 140 16.69 -0.34 -9.37
CA PRO A 140 16.29 -1.10 -10.58
C PRO A 140 16.16 -2.61 -10.34
N ASN A 141 16.80 -3.13 -9.30
CA ASN A 141 16.73 -4.55 -8.97
C ASN A 141 15.33 -4.99 -8.54
N LEU A 142 14.50 -4.07 -8.08
CA LEU A 142 13.10 -4.38 -7.73
C LEU A 142 12.29 -4.76 -8.96
N PHE A 143 12.65 -4.19 -10.11
CA PHE A 143 11.97 -4.47 -11.37
C PHE A 143 12.48 -5.73 -12.06
N ALA A 144 13.73 -6.08 -11.79
CA ALA A 144 14.34 -7.28 -12.37
C ALA A 144 13.62 -8.56 -11.92
N GLU A 145 13.09 -8.57 -10.71
CA GLU A 145 12.34 -9.70 -10.17
C GLU A 145 10.98 -9.87 -10.82
N SER A 146 10.42 -8.78 -11.34
CA SER A 146 9.09 -8.78 -11.98
C SER A 146 9.15 -9.02 -13.47
N ALA A 147 10.34 -9.03 -14.05
CA ALA A 147 10.52 -9.09 -15.50
C ALA A 147 10.35 -10.49 -16.10
N ASP A 148 10.17 -11.47 -15.30
CA ASP A 148 10.04 -12.87 -15.74
C ASP A 148 8.64 -13.24 -16.18
#